data_3cf7b5e2e74cc0b3c6cd8d020c3f8025
#
_entry.id   3cf7b5e2e74cc0b3c6cd8d020c3f8025
#
_cell.length_a   1.000
_cell.length_b   1.000
_cell.length_c   1.000
_cell.angle_alpha   90.00
_cell.angle_beta   90.00
_cell.angle_gamma   90.00
#
_symmetry.space_group_name_H-M   'P 1'
#
loop_
_entity.id
_entity.type
_entity.pdbx_description
1 polymer ?
#
loop_
_entity_poly.entity_id
_entity_poly.type
_entity_poly.pdbx_seq_one_letter_code
_entity_poly.pdbx_strand_id
1 'polypeptide(L)'
;MDMHVDMKNFLGLLDEIGPEFAERSMKMADTDTFAVENIEALKRYKFYSAMVPVEFGGGGVTHSEMCAIIRKLAGFCPSTALTLSMHQHIIGANRWNHQRGNPGQALLEKVAAKELVLVSTGANDWLSSSGEVEKTEGGYLVSAKKGFASGSPAGDLAITSAPY
;
A
#
# COMPACT_ATOMS: atom_id res chain seq x y z
N MET A 1 22.15 -12.12 -6.69
CA MET A 1 21.62 -11.90 -8.06
C MET A 1 20.54 -10.85 -7.91
N ASP A 2 20.93 -9.57 -8.04
CA ASP A 2 20.02 -8.44 -7.85
C ASP A 2 19.00 -8.44 -9.00
N MET A 3 17.79 -8.88 -8.72
CA MET A 3 16.69 -8.71 -9.66
C MET A 3 16.24 -7.24 -9.60
N HIS A 4 16.79 -6.43 -10.49
CA HIS A 4 16.17 -5.17 -10.86
C HIS A 4 14.83 -5.49 -11.52
N VAL A 5 13.77 -5.41 -10.74
CA VAL A 5 12.40 -5.63 -11.24
C VAL A 5 11.93 -4.33 -11.86
N ASP A 6 12.09 -4.19 -13.18
CA ASP A 6 11.60 -3.00 -13.89
C ASP A 6 10.05 -3.05 -14.08
N MET A 7 9.47 -1.95 -14.51
CA MET A 7 8.02 -1.84 -14.77
C MET A 7 7.51 -2.93 -15.74
N LYS A 8 8.28 -3.29 -16.76
CA LYS A 8 7.88 -4.29 -17.77
C LYS A 8 7.67 -5.65 -17.13
N ASN A 9 8.48 -5.97 -16.11
CA ASN A 9 8.33 -7.20 -15.36
C ASN A 9 7.01 -7.20 -14.54
N PHE A 10 6.67 -6.10 -13.85
CA PHE A 10 5.38 -5.99 -13.14
C PHE A 10 4.17 -6.10 -14.06
N LEU A 11 4.22 -5.48 -15.25
CA LEU A 11 3.15 -5.58 -16.23
C LEU A 11 3.02 -7.01 -16.79
N GLY A 12 4.14 -7.70 -17.05
CA GLY A 12 4.15 -9.11 -17.46
C GLY A 12 3.59 -10.04 -16.38
N LEU A 13 4.01 -9.85 -15.13
CA LEU A 13 3.47 -10.60 -14.01
C LEU A 13 1.95 -10.44 -13.88
N LEU A 14 1.42 -9.24 -14.11
CA LEU A 14 -0.03 -9.01 -14.09
C LEU A 14 -0.76 -9.71 -15.24
N ASP A 15 -0.11 -9.96 -16.40
CA ASP A 15 -0.70 -10.80 -17.44
C ASP A 15 -0.83 -12.26 -17.01
N GLU A 16 0.12 -12.73 -16.20
CA GLU A 16 0.15 -14.10 -15.69
C GLU A 16 -0.84 -14.33 -14.55
N ILE A 17 -0.79 -13.46 -13.52
CA ILE A 17 -1.58 -13.66 -12.28
C ILE A 17 -2.94 -12.97 -12.31
N GLY A 18 -3.14 -11.99 -13.18
CA GLY A 18 -4.35 -11.17 -13.24
C GLY A 18 -5.64 -11.96 -13.51
N PRO A 19 -5.64 -12.97 -14.40
CA PRO A 19 -6.84 -13.80 -14.61
C PRO A 19 -7.38 -14.45 -13.34
N GLU A 20 -6.51 -14.91 -12.44
CA GLU A 20 -6.93 -15.44 -11.13
C GLU A 20 -7.56 -14.35 -10.23
N PHE A 21 -7.04 -13.11 -10.32
CA PHE A 21 -7.61 -11.98 -9.57
C PHE A 21 -9.01 -11.64 -10.07
N ALA A 22 -9.23 -11.69 -11.38
CA ALA A 22 -10.54 -11.47 -11.98
C ALA A 22 -11.54 -12.56 -11.56
N GLU A 23 -11.13 -13.82 -11.55
CA GLU A 23 -11.97 -14.94 -11.10
C GLU A 23 -12.37 -14.78 -9.62
N ARG A 24 -11.41 -14.47 -8.74
CA ARG A 24 -11.70 -14.20 -7.31
C ARG A 24 -12.61 -12.98 -7.16
N SER A 25 -12.39 -11.91 -7.93
CA SER A 25 -13.21 -10.70 -7.89
C SER A 25 -14.68 -10.99 -8.21
N MET A 26 -14.96 -11.85 -9.19
CA MET A 26 -16.33 -12.27 -9.51
C MET A 26 -16.97 -13.06 -8.37
N LYS A 27 -16.24 -14.02 -7.78
CA LYS A 27 -16.74 -14.83 -6.64
C LYS A 27 -17.03 -13.98 -5.40
N MET A 28 -16.25 -12.92 -5.20
CA MET A 28 -16.39 -12.03 -4.05
C MET A 28 -17.53 -11.02 -4.17
N ALA A 29 -17.95 -10.68 -5.40
CA ALA A 29 -19.07 -9.79 -5.64
C ALA A 29 -20.39 -10.32 -5.00
N ASP A 30 -20.52 -11.64 -4.90
CA ASP A 30 -21.69 -12.29 -4.33
C ASP A 30 -21.60 -12.52 -2.80
N THR A 31 -20.41 -12.41 -2.21
CA THR A 31 -20.16 -12.82 -0.82
C THR A 31 -19.71 -11.67 0.09
N ASP A 32 -19.51 -10.47 -0.46
CA ASP A 32 -18.99 -9.29 0.25
C ASP A 32 -17.70 -9.58 1.06
N THR A 33 -16.83 -10.44 0.51
CA THR A 33 -15.57 -10.85 1.12
C THR A 33 -14.38 -10.07 0.59
N PHE A 34 -13.29 -10.02 1.35
CA PHE A 34 -12.05 -9.33 0.96
C PHE A 34 -11.05 -10.32 0.34
N ALA A 35 -10.41 -9.94 -0.79
CA ALA A 35 -9.45 -10.78 -1.52
C ALA A 35 -8.08 -10.84 -0.85
N VAL A 36 -7.97 -11.49 0.29
CA VAL A 36 -6.69 -11.66 0.99
C VAL A 36 -5.66 -12.36 0.08
N GLU A 37 -6.07 -13.36 -0.68
CA GLU A 37 -5.20 -14.11 -1.59
C GLU A 37 -4.58 -13.25 -2.68
N ASN A 38 -5.28 -12.22 -3.15
CA ASN A 38 -4.73 -11.26 -4.11
C ASN A 38 -3.63 -10.42 -3.46
N ILE A 39 -3.82 -10.01 -2.21
CA ILE A 39 -2.82 -9.26 -1.45
C ILE A 39 -1.57 -10.11 -1.22
N GLU A 40 -1.72 -11.37 -0.82
CA GLU A 40 -0.61 -12.29 -0.63
C GLU A 40 0.15 -12.58 -1.95
N ALA A 41 -0.56 -12.69 -3.08
CA ALA A 41 0.09 -12.80 -4.39
C ALA A 41 0.90 -11.53 -4.71
N LEU A 42 0.34 -10.33 -4.49
CA LEU A 42 1.07 -9.07 -4.71
C LEU A 42 2.30 -8.94 -3.79
N LYS A 43 2.23 -9.38 -2.53
CA LYS A 43 3.40 -9.44 -1.62
C LYS A 43 4.49 -10.35 -2.17
N ARG A 44 4.12 -11.57 -2.60
CA ARG A 44 5.05 -12.55 -3.16
C ARG A 44 5.84 -12.00 -4.34
N TYR A 45 5.20 -11.22 -5.20
CA TYR A 45 5.79 -10.61 -6.38
C TYR A 45 6.32 -9.19 -6.15
N LYS A 46 6.47 -8.75 -4.90
CA LYS A 46 7.12 -7.49 -4.54
C LYS A 46 6.42 -6.21 -5.03
N PHE A 47 5.09 -6.25 -5.21
CA PHE A 47 4.33 -5.07 -5.62
C PHE A 47 4.27 -3.98 -4.53
N TYR A 48 4.33 -4.35 -3.25
CA TYR A 48 4.25 -3.38 -2.16
C TYR A 48 5.53 -2.56 -2.02
N SER A 49 6.69 -3.14 -2.29
CA SER A 49 7.97 -2.42 -2.34
C SER A 49 8.33 -1.86 -3.72
N ALA A 50 7.46 -1.99 -4.72
CA ALA A 50 7.78 -1.61 -6.10
C ALA A 50 8.23 -0.16 -6.25
N MET A 51 7.59 0.82 -5.59
CA MET A 51 7.98 2.24 -5.63
C MET A 51 9.07 2.61 -4.61
N VAL A 52 9.44 1.73 -3.69
CA VAL A 52 10.54 2.00 -2.76
C VAL A 52 11.83 2.15 -3.58
N PRO A 53 12.68 3.16 -3.28
CA PRO A 53 13.96 3.34 -3.97
C PRO A 53 14.84 2.08 -3.91
N VAL A 54 15.62 1.87 -4.97
CA VAL A 54 16.48 0.68 -5.10
C VAL A 54 17.54 0.63 -3.98
N GLU A 55 18.07 1.78 -3.59
CA GLU A 55 19.02 1.91 -2.48
C GLU A 55 18.45 1.47 -1.12
N PHE A 56 17.13 1.37 -1.00
CA PHE A 56 16.44 0.86 0.20
C PHE A 56 15.87 -0.55 0.00
N GLY A 57 16.28 -1.24 -1.08
CA GLY A 57 15.89 -2.61 -1.38
C GLY A 57 14.55 -2.76 -2.09
N GLY A 58 13.99 -1.68 -2.65
CA GLY A 58 12.76 -1.70 -3.44
C GLY A 58 12.97 -1.81 -4.95
N GLY A 59 11.88 -1.75 -5.70
CA GLY A 59 11.88 -1.86 -7.16
C GLY A 59 12.26 -0.58 -7.90
N GLY A 60 12.26 0.58 -7.24
CA GLY A 60 12.59 1.88 -7.85
C GLY A 60 11.58 2.39 -8.89
N VAL A 61 10.42 1.74 -9.02
CA VAL A 61 9.36 2.11 -9.96
C VAL A 61 8.96 3.58 -9.74
N THR A 62 8.86 4.33 -10.81
CA THR A 62 8.42 5.73 -10.77
C THR A 62 6.93 5.85 -10.52
N HIS A 63 6.47 7.04 -10.14
CA HIS A 63 5.03 7.31 -9.93
C HIS A 63 4.21 7.03 -11.22
N SER A 64 4.69 7.48 -12.38
CA SER A 64 4.00 7.27 -13.66
C SER A 64 3.89 5.79 -14.03
N GLU A 65 4.95 5.03 -13.80
CA GLU A 65 4.98 3.57 -14.01
C GLU A 65 4.02 2.85 -13.06
N MET A 66 3.99 3.25 -11.79
CA MET A 66 3.04 2.69 -10.82
C MET A 66 1.59 2.98 -11.22
N CYS A 67 1.28 4.15 -11.76
CA CYS A 67 -0.05 4.45 -12.31
C CYS A 67 -0.44 3.49 -13.45
N ALA A 68 0.50 3.11 -14.31
CA ALA A 68 0.26 2.12 -15.37
C ALA A 68 0.00 0.72 -14.79
N ILE A 69 0.78 0.32 -13.78
CA ILE A 69 0.63 -0.97 -13.08
C ILE A 69 -0.74 -1.05 -12.39
N ILE A 70 -1.12 -0.03 -11.61
CA ILE A 70 -2.41 0.02 -10.91
C ILE A 70 -3.57 0.01 -11.90
N ARG A 71 -3.48 0.76 -13.01
CA ARG A 71 -4.51 0.77 -14.06
C ARG A 71 -4.68 -0.60 -14.69
N LYS A 72 -3.60 -1.33 -14.96
CA LYS A 72 -3.67 -2.71 -15.48
C LYS A 72 -4.28 -3.65 -14.45
N LEU A 73 -3.86 -3.59 -13.20
CA LEU A 73 -4.41 -4.39 -12.11
C LEU A 73 -5.92 -4.13 -11.92
N ALA A 74 -6.36 -2.88 -12.06
CA ALA A 74 -7.78 -2.53 -11.96
C ALA A 74 -8.65 -3.19 -13.04
N GLY A 75 -8.08 -3.52 -14.21
CA GLY A 75 -8.75 -4.30 -15.25
C GLY A 75 -9.07 -5.73 -14.83
N PHE A 76 -8.36 -6.28 -13.86
CA PHE A 76 -8.60 -7.62 -13.30
C PHE A 76 -9.41 -7.55 -12.00
N CYS A 77 -9.02 -6.71 -11.06
CA CYS A 77 -9.69 -6.56 -9.76
C CYS A 77 -9.60 -5.12 -9.25
N PRO A 78 -10.66 -4.30 -9.40
CA PRO A 78 -10.66 -2.90 -8.93
C PRO A 78 -10.41 -2.74 -7.43
N SER A 79 -10.95 -3.63 -6.60
CA SER A 79 -10.77 -3.60 -5.14
C SER A 79 -9.32 -3.82 -4.73
N THR A 80 -8.64 -4.78 -5.36
CA THR A 80 -7.21 -5.04 -5.13
C THR A 80 -6.35 -3.87 -5.61
N ALA A 81 -6.69 -3.29 -6.77
CA ALA A 81 -6.00 -2.12 -7.30
C ALA A 81 -6.17 -0.89 -6.40
N LEU A 82 -7.37 -0.66 -5.86
CA LEU A 82 -7.62 0.40 -4.88
C LEU A 82 -6.76 0.21 -3.63
N THR A 83 -6.72 -1.00 -3.08
CA THR A 83 -5.89 -1.31 -1.90
C THR A 83 -4.42 -1.04 -2.18
N LEU A 84 -3.88 -1.48 -3.31
CA LEU A 84 -2.50 -1.20 -3.71
C LEU A 84 -2.26 0.30 -3.89
N SER A 85 -3.19 1.04 -4.51
CA SER A 85 -3.04 2.48 -4.71
C SER A 85 -2.98 3.24 -3.39
N MET A 86 -3.80 2.85 -2.40
CA MET A 86 -3.81 3.44 -1.06
C MET A 86 -2.53 3.15 -0.26
N HIS A 87 -1.85 2.05 -0.52
CA HIS A 87 -0.51 1.79 -0.01
C HIS A 87 0.53 2.66 -0.75
N GLN A 88 0.51 2.67 -2.08
CA GLN A 88 1.55 3.31 -2.89
C GLN A 88 1.57 4.84 -2.74
N HIS A 89 0.45 5.50 -2.42
CA HIS A 89 0.49 6.94 -2.13
C HIS A 89 1.29 7.25 -0.86
N ILE A 90 1.25 6.36 0.16
CA ILE A 90 2.07 6.51 1.37
C ILE A 90 3.56 6.34 1.02
N ILE A 91 3.89 5.35 0.19
CA ILE A 91 5.26 5.17 -0.31
C ILE A 91 5.73 6.40 -1.06
N GLY A 92 4.89 6.93 -1.97
CA GLY A 92 5.18 8.15 -2.73
C GLY A 92 5.45 9.36 -1.82
N ALA A 93 4.62 9.56 -0.80
CA ALA A 93 4.79 10.65 0.17
C ALA A 93 6.09 10.52 0.97
N ASN A 94 6.44 9.31 1.44
CA ASN A 94 7.70 9.07 2.18
C ASN A 94 8.93 9.19 1.29
N ARG A 95 8.86 8.76 0.02
CA ARG A 95 9.90 8.96 -0.97
C ARG A 95 10.13 10.47 -1.22
N TRP A 96 9.05 11.23 -1.39
CA TRP A 96 9.10 12.68 -1.56
C TRP A 96 9.70 13.40 -0.35
N ASN A 97 9.30 13.01 0.88
CA ASN A 97 9.87 13.50 2.12
C ASN A 97 11.37 13.24 2.20
N HIS A 98 11.80 11.99 1.97
CA HIS A 98 13.21 11.61 2.01
C HIS A 98 14.05 12.44 1.03
N GLN A 99 13.59 12.65 -0.21
CA GLN A 99 14.29 13.47 -1.21
C GLN A 99 14.49 14.92 -0.79
N ARG A 100 13.76 15.41 0.20
CA ARG A 100 13.85 16.76 0.79
C ARG A 100 14.56 16.81 2.13
N GLY A 101 15.19 15.73 2.53
CA GLY A 101 15.88 15.62 3.82
C GLY A 101 14.94 15.47 5.02
N ASN A 102 13.65 15.19 4.78
CA ASN A 102 12.67 14.93 5.84
C ASN A 102 12.60 13.42 6.17
N PRO A 103 12.06 13.04 7.34
CA PRO A 103 11.87 11.64 7.71
C PRO A 103 11.03 10.87 6.69
N GLY A 104 11.45 9.66 6.33
CA GLY A 104 10.75 8.78 5.37
C GLY A 104 11.50 7.48 5.12
N GLN A 105 12.83 7.52 5.18
CA GLN A 105 13.70 6.39 4.87
C GLN A 105 13.38 5.14 5.69
N ALA A 106 13.29 5.24 7.00
CA ALA A 106 13.09 4.09 7.89
C ALA A 106 11.81 3.29 7.57
N LEU A 107 10.73 3.98 7.14
CA LEU A 107 9.50 3.30 6.70
C LEU A 107 9.72 2.60 5.37
N LEU A 108 10.38 3.25 4.41
CA LEU A 108 10.67 2.68 3.09
C LEU A 108 11.50 1.40 3.20
N GLU A 109 12.59 1.42 3.98
CA GLU A 109 13.43 0.24 4.27
C GLU A 109 12.62 -0.89 4.92
N LYS A 110 11.78 -0.55 5.88
CA LYS A 110 10.94 -1.54 6.58
C LYS A 110 9.92 -2.19 5.65
N VAL A 111 9.33 -1.42 4.73
CA VAL A 111 8.42 -1.95 3.70
C VAL A 111 9.16 -2.89 2.77
N ALA A 112 10.32 -2.48 2.23
CA ALA A 112 11.10 -3.30 1.32
C ALA A 112 11.55 -4.62 1.95
N ALA A 113 11.98 -4.58 3.22
CA ALA A 113 12.46 -5.76 3.93
C ALA A 113 11.37 -6.81 4.19
N LYS A 114 10.10 -6.39 4.37
CA LYS A 114 9.01 -7.26 4.85
C LYS A 114 7.78 -7.29 3.96
N GLU A 115 7.74 -6.55 2.86
CA GLU A 115 6.54 -6.36 2.01
C GLU A 115 5.32 -5.94 2.83
N LEU A 116 5.50 -4.97 3.73
CA LEU A 116 4.41 -4.52 4.60
C LEU A 116 3.30 -3.85 3.80
N VAL A 117 2.07 -4.20 4.10
CA VAL A 117 0.88 -3.50 3.61
C VAL A 117 0.59 -2.31 4.52
N LEU A 118 0.78 -1.11 4.00
CA LEU A 118 0.44 0.13 4.70
C LEU A 118 -1.03 0.48 4.45
N VAL A 119 -1.75 0.77 5.50
CA VAL A 119 -3.15 1.21 5.46
C VAL A 119 -3.24 2.62 5.98
N SER A 120 -3.96 3.50 5.29
CA SER A 120 -4.21 4.87 5.74
C SER A 120 -5.69 5.15 5.91
N THR A 121 -6.00 6.09 6.78
CA THR A 121 -7.36 6.57 7.03
C THR A 121 -7.81 7.63 6.01
N GLY A 122 -7.02 7.88 4.98
CA GLY A 122 -7.34 8.73 3.83
C GLY A 122 -7.00 10.21 4.04
N ALA A 123 -6.93 10.93 2.92
CA ALA A 123 -6.49 12.34 2.89
C ALA A 123 -7.45 13.27 3.67
N ASN A 124 -8.74 12.98 3.67
CA ASN A 124 -9.72 13.81 4.39
C ASN A 124 -9.46 13.77 5.91
N ASP A 125 -9.07 12.62 6.45
CA ASP A 125 -8.70 12.48 7.85
C ASP A 125 -7.41 13.25 8.19
N TRP A 126 -6.48 13.35 7.25
CA TRP A 126 -5.25 14.12 7.44
C TRP A 126 -5.46 15.64 7.39
N LEU A 127 -6.49 16.11 6.68
CA LEU A 127 -6.85 17.53 6.61
C LEU A 127 -7.69 17.97 7.81
N SER A 128 -8.56 17.09 8.31
CA SER A 128 -9.46 17.38 9.44
C SER A 128 -9.58 16.11 10.30
N SER A 129 -8.52 15.86 11.05
CA SER A 129 -8.40 14.64 11.85
C SER A 129 -9.49 14.56 12.92
N SER A 130 -10.05 13.37 13.09
CA SER A 130 -11.05 13.05 14.12
C SER A 130 -10.47 12.13 15.18
N GLY A 131 -11.08 12.12 16.35
CA GLY A 131 -10.69 11.32 17.50
C GLY A 131 -10.02 12.13 18.59
N GLU A 132 -9.48 11.46 19.60
CA GLU A 132 -8.82 12.03 20.76
C GLU A 132 -7.50 11.29 21.02
N VAL A 133 -6.51 12.03 21.46
CA VAL A 133 -5.21 11.50 21.89
C VAL A 133 -4.95 11.90 23.33
N GLU A 134 -4.74 10.93 24.20
CA GLU A 134 -4.34 11.14 25.59
C GLU A 134 -2.90 10.64 25.78
N LYS A 135 -2.09 11.45 26.49
CA LYS A 135 -0.76 11.02 26.88
C LYS A 135 -0.85 10.08 28.06
N THR A 136 -0.19 8.93 27.95
CA THR A 136 -0.12 7.91 29.01
C THR A 136 1.33 7.63 29.40
N GLU A 137 1.53 6.89 30.45
CA GLU A 137 2.86 6.39 30.79
C GLU A 137 3.38 5.47 29.65
N GLY A 138 4.52 5.84 29.07
CA GLY A 138 5.16 5.08 27.99
C GLY A 138 4.61 5.32 26.59
N GLY A 139 3.61 6.23 26.38
CA GLY A 139 3.07 6.49 25.05
C GLY A 139 1.82 7.34 25.00
N TYR A 140 0.93 6.96 24.09
CA TYR A 140 -0.33 7.66 23.84
C TYR A 140 -1.48 6.65 23.71
N LEU A 141 -2.64 6.99 24.25
CA LEU A 141 -3.90 6.32 23.97
C LEU A 141 -4.63 7.09 22.87
N VAL A 142 -4.98 6.41 21.78
CA VAL A 142 -5.70 7.02 20.66
C VAL A 142 -7.08 6.39 20.56
N SER A 143 -8.13 7.20 20.66
CA SER A 143 -9.52 6.81 20.51
C SER A 143 -10.13 7.50 19.29
N ALA A 144 -10.39 6.75 18.21
CA ALA A 144 -10.90 7.33 16.98
C ALA A 144 -11.79 6.35 16.19
N LYS A 145 -12.80 6.90 15.50
CA LYS A 145 -13.56 6.18 14.50
C LYS A 145 -13.24 6.77 13.13
N LYS A 146 -12.59 6.00 12.28
CA LYS A 146 -12.18 6.43 10.93
C LYS A 146 -13.13 5.86 9.89
N GLY A 147 -13.51 6.70 8.90
CA GLY A 147 -14.51 6.33 7.91
C GLY A 147 -14.02 5.32 6.86
N PHE A 148 -12.73 5.37 6.53
CA PHE A 148 -12.14 4.56 5.48
C PHE A 148 -10.74 4.06 5.89
N ALA A 149 -10.47 2.81 5.59
CA ALA A 149 -9.16 2.19 5.80
C ALA A 149 -8.98 1.04 4.76
N SER A 150 -8.89 1.40 3.47
CA SER A 150 -8.82 0.42 2.38
C SER A 150 -7.66 -0.55 2.60
N GLY A 151 -7.97 -1.85 2.54
CA GLY A 151 -6.99 -2.91 2.78
C GLY A 151 -6.80 -3.30 4.25
N SER A 152 -7.55 -2.75 5.20
CA SER A 152 -7.40 -3.04 6.63
C SER A 152 -7.43 -4.54 7.00
N PRO A 153 -8.20 -5.43 6.36
CA PRO A 153 -8.17 -6.85 6.68
C PRO A 153 -6.82 -7.55 6.43
N ALA A 154 -5.97 -6.95 5.57
CA ALA A 154 -4.63 -7.46 5.25
C ALA A 154 -3.51 -6.46 5.60
N GLY A 155 -3.82 -5.42 6.37
CA GLY A 155 -2.90 -4.36 6.74
C GLY A 155 -1.90 -4.79 7.82
N ASP A 156 -0.62 -4.53 7.59
CA ASP A 156 0.45 -4.79 8.57
C ASP A 156 0.72 -3.55 9.45
N LEU A 157 0.48 -2.34 8.90
CA LEU A 157 0.72 -1.08 9.60
C LEU A 157 -0.32 -0.03 9.23
N ALA A 158 -1.06 0.46 10.21
CA ALA A 158 -2.00 1.56 10.04
C ALA A 158 -1.30 2.91 10.25
N ILE A 159 -1.55 3.84 9.31
CA ILE A 159 -1.11 5.24 9.39
C ILE A 159 -2.36 6.11 9.52
N THR A 160 -2.47 6.76 10.65
CA THR A 160 -3.62 7.58 11.01
C THR A 160 -3.18 8.86 11.70
N SER A 161 -4.07 9.81 11.85
CA SER A 161 -3.88 11.03 12.63
C SER A 161 -5.01 11.21 13.64
N ALA A 162 -4.75 11.90 14.72
CA ALA A 162 -5.77 12.34 15.68
C ALA A 162 -5.31 13.65 16.32
N PRO A 163 -6.22 14.57 16.70
CA PRO A 163 -5.87 15.79 17.42
C PRO A 163 -5.33 15.45 18.81
N TYR A 164 -4.35 16.27 19.25
CA TYR A 164 -3.68 16.16 20.56
C TYR A 164 -3.95 17.42 21.38
#